data_c826d82b06dbb3f265df357a56f7715c
#
_entry.id   c826d82b06dbb3f265df357a56f7715c
#
_cell.length_a   1.000
_cell.length_b   1.000
_cell.length_c   1.000
_cell.angle_alpha   90.00
_cell.angle_beta   90.00
_cell.angle_gamma   90.00
#
_symmetry.space_group_name_H-M   'P 1'
#
loop_
_entity.id
_entity.type
_entity.pdbx_description
1 polymer ?
#
loop_
_entity_poly.entity_id
_entity_poly.type
_entity_poly.pdbx_seq_one_letter_code
_entity_poly.pdbx_strand_id
1 'polypeptide(L)'
;MADQQSLENITFDGDNLWKEENFTDLKVGTIRKLTPIKPDGTEDESRKATFSATTNVMTPGGALPISGEIEATTLAEAIEKFPEAVNAALKQLQEDMIKYQQEQASRIVTPDQLRGKNDLII
;
A
#
# COMPACT_ATOMS: atom_id res chain seq x y z
N MET A 1 -19.02 -3.29 -7.34
CA MET A 1 -19.17 -2.67 -7.68
C MET A 1 -19.10 -1.81 -8.18
N ALA A 2 -18.77 -1.87 -8.45
CA ALA A 2 -18.70 -0.80 -8.85
C ALA A 2 -19.58 -0.45 -9.57
N ASP A 3 -19.77 -0.97 -9.78
CA ASP A 3 -20.50 -0.76 -10.39
C ASP A 3 -21.29 -0.20 -10.23
N GLN A 4 -21.16 -0.23 -9.72
CA GLN A 4 -21.90 0.38 -9.42
C GLN A 4 -22.04 1.60 -9.75
N GLN A 5 -21.22 2.13 -10.24
CA GLN A 5 -21.38 3.40 -10.75
C GLN A 5 -22.04 3.38 -12.08
N SER A 6 -23.17 4.04 -12.28
CA SER A 6 -23.70 4.26 -13.59
C SER A 6 -23.01 5.46 -14.21
N LEU A 7 -23.07 5.59 -15.53
CA LEU A 7 -22.43 6.70 -16.22
C LEU A 7 -22.98 8.05 -15.81
N GLU A 8 -24.25 8.09 -15.45
CA GLU A 8 -24.87 9.34 -15.04
C GLU A 8 -24.34 9.84 -13.72
N ASN A 9 -23.71 8.96 -12.93
CA ASN A 9 -23.27 9.33 -11.58
C ASN A 9 -21.77 9.49 -11.49
N ILE A 10 -21.10 9.58 -12.62
CA ILE A 10 -19.65 9.75 -12.60
C ILE A 10 -19.35 11.23 -12.51
N THR A 11 -19.07 11.69 -11.31
CA THR A 11 -18.73 13.08 -11.06
C THR A 11 -17.45 13.14 -10.24
N PHE A 12 -16.73 14.23 -10.42
CA PHE A 12 -15.53 14.48 -9.64
C PHE A 12 -15.91 14.95 -8.26
N ASP A 13 -15.18 14.45 -7.26
CA ASP A 13 -15.39 14.90 -5.89
C ASP A 13 -14.51 16.13 -5.65
N GLY A 14 -15.07 17.30 -5.91
CA GLY A 14 -14.31 18.54 -5.82
C GLY A 14 -13.90 18.92 -4.41
N ASP A 15 -14.50 18.28 -3.40
CA ASP A 15 -14.14 18.56 -2.01
C ASP A 15 -12.96 17.75 -1.53
N ASN A 16 -12.52 16.77 -2.32
CA ASN A 16 -11.41 15.88 -1.93
C ASN A 16 -10.38 15.78 -3.03
N LEU A 17 -10.05 16.89 -3.63
CA LEU A 17 -9.07 16.89 -4.71
C LEU A 17 -7.64 16.83 -4.17
N TRP A 18 -6.81 16.10 -4.89
CA TRP A 18 -5.39 15.99 -4.61
C TRP A 18 -4.61 16.19 -5.88
N LYS A 19 -3.54 16.96 -5.80
CA LYS A 19 -2.58 17.06 -6.89
C LYS A 19 -1.55 15.98 -6.68
N GLU A 20 -1.37 15.13 -7.67
CA GLU A 20 -0.45 14.00 -7.56
C GLU A 20 0.83 14.31 -8.31
N GLU A 21 1.96 14.17 -7.64
CA GLU A 21 3.26 14.32 -8.24
C GLU A 21 4.09 13.09 -7.95
N ASN A 22 4.77 12.58 -8.96
CA ASN A 22 5.60 11.40 -8.82
C ASN A 22 7.04 11.77 -9.11
N PHE A 23 7.93 11.35 -8.22
CA PHE A 23 9.37 11.61 -8.35
C PHE A 23 10.09 10.27 -8.34
N THR A 24 10.96 10.04 -9.29
CA THR A 24 11.70 8.79 -9.36
C THR A 24 13.16 9.06 -9.66
N ASP A 25 14.04 8.22 -9.09
CA ASP A 25 15.46 8.28 -9.41
C ASP A 25 15.81 7.33 -10.54
N LEU A 26 14.79 6.66 -11.10
CA LEU A 26 14.94 5.69 -12.19
C LEU A 26 15.84 4.52 -11.83
N LYS A 27 15.98 4.25 -10.55
CA LYS A 27 16.83 3.19 -10.05
C LYS A 27 16.16 2.39 -8.96
N VAL A 28 15.80 3.07 -7.88
CA VAL A 28 15.34 2.41 -6.67
C VAL A 28 13.83 2.41 -6.58
N GLY A 29 13.19 3.52 -6.88
CA GLY A 29 11.75 3.57 -6.73
C GLY A 29 11.17 4.93 -7.04
N THR A 30 9.98 5.15 -6.49
CA THR A 30 9.21 6.35 -6.74
C THR A 30 8.69 6.91 -5.42
N ILE A 31 8.74 8.22 -5.30
CA ILE A 31 8.07 8.92 -4.21
C ILE A 31 6.87 9.64 -4.81
N ARG A 32 5.70 9.38 -4.25
CA ARG A 32 4.48 10.05 -4.68
C ARG A 32 4.08 11.07 -3.64
N LYS A 33 3.84 12.30 -4.10
CA LYS A 33 3.36 13.36 -3.24
C LYS A 33 1.93 13.68 -3.61
N LEU A 34 1.06 13.69 -2.61
CA LEU A 34 -0.33 14.10 -2.79
C LEU A 34 -0.52 15.40 -2.04
N THR A 35 -0.80 16.46 -2.81
CA THR A 35 -1.02 17.78 -2.24
C THR A 35 -2.52 18.09 -2.32
N PRO A 36 -3.17 18.37 -1.18
CA PRO A 36 -4.59 18.71 -1.24
C PRO A 36 -4.78 20.05 -1.91
N ILE A 37 -5.78 20.11 -2.79
CA ILE A 37 -6.06 21.34 -3.52
C ILE A 37 -7.55 21.61 -3.49
N LYS A 38 -7.88 22.88 -3.74
CA LYS A 38 -9.26 23.32 -3.87
C LYS A 38 -9.69 23.18 -5.32
N PRO A 39 -11.00 23.26 -5.58
CA PRO A 39 -11.47 23.17 -6.97
C PRO A 39 -10.87 24.19 -7.92
N ASP A 40 -10.40 25.33 -7.41
CA ASP A 40 -9.78 26.33 -8.25
C ASP A 40 -8.30 26.03 -8.51
N GLY A 41 -7.78 24.92 -7.98
CA GLY A 41 -6.40 24.50 -8.21
C GLY A 41 -5.39 25.00 -7.20
N THR A 42 -5.79 25.86 -6.28
CA THR A 42 -4.86 26.35 -5.25
C THR A 42 -4.78 25.34 -4.11
N GLU A 43 -3.70 25.45 -3.35
CA GLU A 43 -3.48 24.53 -2.25
C GLU A 43 -4.52 24.73 -1.15
N ASP A 44 -4.98 23.59 -0.60
CA ASP A 44 -5.92 23.59 0.51
C ASP A 44 -5.13 23.40 1.80
N GLU A 45 -4.92 24.48 2.52
CA GLU A 45 -4.08 24.45 3.71
C GLU A 45 -4.78 23.79 4.90
N SER A 46 -6.05 23.49 4.79
CA SER A 46 -6.76 22.79 5.87
C SER A 46 -6.43 21.31 5.92
N ARG A 47 -5.82 20.77 4.87
CA ARG A 47 -5.40 19.37 4.80
C ARG A 47 -3.91 19.34 4.56
N LYS A 48 -3.28 18.22 4.93
CA LYS A 48 -1.83 18.10 4.82
C LYS A 48 -1.45 17.30 3.59
N ALA A 49 -0.33 17.69 2.98
CA ALA A 49 0.26 16.87 1.93
C ALA A 49 0.80 15.58 2.51
N THR A 50 0.74 14.52 1.72
CA THR A 50 1.25 13.21 2.13
C THR A 50 2.26 12.71 1.12
N PHE A 51 3.17 11.89 1.61
CA PHE A 51 4.19 11.26 0.77
C PHE A 51 4.13 9.77 0.93
N SER A 52 4.43 9.05 -0.13
CA SER A 52 4.52 7.60 -0.07
C SER A 52 5.69 7.14 -0.91
N ALA A 53 6.26 6.00 -0.50
CA ALA A 53 7.38 5.38 -1.19
C ALA A 53 6.89 4.11 -1.87
N THR A 54 7.38 3.87 -3.07
CA THR A 54 7.09 2.64 -3.80
C THR A 54 8.38 2.12 -4.42
N THR A 55 8.63 0.84 -4.25
CA THR A 55 9.77 0.19 -4.87
C THR A 55 9.42 -1.25 -5.16
N ASN A 56 10.23 -1.91 -5.97
CA ASN A 56 10.05 -3.32 -6.27
C ASN A 56 11.14 -4.12 -5.61
N VAL A 57 10.75 -5.19 -4.94
CA VAL A 57 11.68 -6.10 -4.29
C VAL A 57 11.65 -7.41 -5.06
N MET A 58 12.84 -7.93 -5.37
CA MET A 58 12.90 -9.21 -6.08
C MET A 58 12.72 -10.35 -5.10
N THR A 59 11.80 -11.23 -5.44
CA THR A 59 11.54 -12.43 -4.65
C THR A 59 11.64 -13.63 -5.57
N PRO A 60 11.71 -14.85 -5.00
CA PRO A 60 11.71 -16.05 -5.86
C PRO A 60 10.50 -16.14 -6.77
N GLY A 61 9.38 -15.51 -6.39
CA GLY A 61 8.19 -15.51 -7.22
C GLY A 61 8.13 -14.34 -8.20
N GLY A 62 9.18 -13.51 -8.26
CA GLY A 62 9.23 -12.36 -9.16
C GLY A 62 9.30 -11.05 -8.41
N ALA A 63 9.08 -9.95 -9.13
CA ALA A 63 9.13 -8.62 -8.54
C ALA A 63 7.89 -8.38 -7.71
N LEU A 64 8.07 -7.87 -6.51
CA LEU A 64 6.98 -7.59 -5.58
C LEU A 64 6.98 -6.10 -5.28
N PRO A 65 5.91 -5.37 -5.62
CA PRO A 65 5.87 -3.95 -5.29
C PRO A 65 5.61 -3.73 -3.81
N ILE A 66 6.39 -2.84 -3.24
CA ILE A 66 6.28 -2.47 -1.83
C ILE A 66 5.96 -1.00 -1.76
N SER A 67 4.91 -0.64 -1.03
CA SER A 67 4.52 0.75 -0.84
C SER A 67 4.37 1.04 0.65
N GLY A 68 4.83 2.22 1.05
CA GLY A 68 4.70 2.64 2.44
C GLY A 68 4.58 4.14 2.53
N GLU A 69 3.93 4.60 3.59
CA GLU A 69 3.81 6.03 3.83
C GLU A 69 5.11 6.60 4.37
N ILE A 70 5.41 7.82 3.95
CA ILE A 70 6.57 8.54 4.46
C ILE A 70 6.06 9.73 5.26
N GLU A 71 6.47 9.81 6.53
CA GLU A 71 6.10 10.94 7.35
C GLU A 71 7.08 12.09 7.09
N ALA A 72 6.68 12.98 6.20
CA ALA A 72 7.54 14.07 5.77
C ALA A 72 6.68 15.26 5.42
N THR A 73 7.28 16.45 5.49
CA THR A 73 6.61 17.68 5.09
C THR A 73 7.22 18.27 3.82
N THR A 74 8.40 17.80 3.42
CA THR A 74 9.06 18.28 2.21
C THR A 74 9.57 17.08 1.42
N LEU A 75 9.83 17.30 0.14
CA LEU A 75 10.40 16.25 -0.70
C LEU A 75 11.76 15.82 -0.20
N ALA A 76 12.59 16.78 0.23
CA ALA A 76 13.92 16.45 0.72
C ALA A 76 13.83 15.52 1.93
N GLU A 77 12.91 15.81 2.83
CA GLU A 77 12.71 14.95 4.01
C GLU A 77 12.20 13.58 3.58
N ALA A 78 11.31 13.54 2.60
CA ALA A 78 10.80 12.26 2.10
C ALA A 78 11.91 11.43 1.49
N ILE A 79 12.85 12.05 0.79
CA ILE A 79 13.98 11.32 0.22
C ILE A 79 14.81 10.70 1.34
N GLU A 80 15.07 11.45 2.39
CA GLU A 80 15.85 10.94 3.50
C GLU A 80 15.18 9.78 4.21
N LYS A 81 13.86 9.82 4.29
CA LYS A 81 13.09 8.81 5.00
C LYS A 81 12.63 7.66 4.12
N PHE A 82 12.94 7.72 2.83
CA PHE A 82 12.52 6.69 1.88
C PHE A 82 12.97 5.30 2.34
N PRO A 83 14.24 5.07 2.70
CA PRO A 83 14.65 3.73 3.10
C PRO A 83 13.90 3.23 4.34
N GLU A 84 13.67 4.11 5.30
CA GLU A 84 12.93 3.72 6.50
C GLU A 84 11.51 3.29 6.16
N ALA A 85 10.85 4.06 5.30
CA ALA A 85 9.48 3.76 4.93
C ALA A 85 9.38 2.44 4.20
N VAL A 86 10.32 2.18 3.29
CA VAL A 86 10.34 0.92 2.55
C VAL A 86 10.62 -0.25 3.51
N ASN A 87 11.57 -0.07 4.41
CA ASN A 87 11.89 -1.13 5.36
C ASN A 87 10.72 -1.43 6.28
N ALA A 88 10.02 -0.40 6.73
CA ALA A 88 8.85 -0.60 7.58
C ALA A 88 7.74 -1.32 6.82
N ALA A 89 7.53 -0.94 5.56
CA ALA A 89 6.50 -1.59 4.75
C ALA A 89 6.86 -3.06 4.48
N LEU A 90 8.14 -3.32 4.23
CA LEU A 90 8.58 -4.70 3.99
C LEU A 90 8.40 -5.54 5.24
N LYS A 91 8.77 -4.99 6.40
CA LYS A 91 8.60 -5.70 7.66
C LYS A 91 7.13 -6.01 7.93
N GLN A 92 6.27 -5.03 7.68
CA GLN A 92 4.83 -5.22 7.86
C GLN A 92 4.30 -6.32 6.95
N LEU A 93 4.76 -6.33 5.71
CA LEU A 93 4.35 -7.36 4.77
C LEU A 93 4.78 -8.74 5.25
N GLN A 94 6.02 -8.86 5.75
CA GLN A 94 6.50 -10.13 6.27
C GLN A 94 5.68 -10.60 7.46
N GLU A 95 5.34 -9.69 8.36
CA GLU A 95 4.52 -10.03 9.50
C GLU A 95 3.12 -10.48 9.08
N ASP A 96 2.56 -9.80 8.09
CA ASP A 96 1.25 -10.16 7.58
C ASP A 96 1.27 -11.54 6.93
N MET A 97 2.33 -11.85 6.23
CA MET A 97 2.44 -13.16 5.59
C MET A 97 2.56 -14.27 6.62
N ILE A 98 3.32 -14.05 7.68
CA ILE A 98 3.44 -15.04 8.74
C ILE A 98 2.09 -15.25 9.41
N LYS A 99 1.39 -14.18 9.68
CA LYS A 99 0.08 -14.23 10.29
C LYS A 99 -0.91 -15.01 9.41
N TYR A 100 -0.87 -14.73 8.12
CA TYR A 100 -1.74 -15.43 7.17
C TYR A 100 -1.45 -16.93 7.18
N GLN A 101 -0.18 -17.31 7.19
CA GLN A 101 0.20 -18.71 7.23
C GLN A 101 -0.28 -19.39 8.51
N GLN A 102 -0.18 -18.69 9.63
CA GLN A 102 -0.66 -19.24 10.88
C GLN A 102 -2.18 -19.46 10.88
N GLU A 103 -2.90 -18.52 10.30
CA GLU A 103 -4.35 -18.66 10.20
C GLU A 103 -4.72 -19.81 9.30
N GLN A 104 -4.00 -20.00 8.20
CA GLN A 104 -4.26 -21.11 7.31
C GLN A 104 -3.97 -22.44 8.00
N ALA A 105 -2.88 -22.50 8.73
CA ALA A 105 -2.53 -23.72 9.45
C ALA A 105 -3.58 -24.06 10.48
N SER A 106 -4.10 -23.06 11.19
CA SER A 106 -5.14 -23.29 12.18
C SER A 106 -6.40 -23.84 11.55
N ARG A 107 -6.75 -23.37 10.38
CA ARG A 107 -7.94 -23.84 9.71
C ARG A 107 -7.78 -25.25 9.18
N ILE A 108 -6.58 -25.59 8.76
CA ILE A 108 -6.31 -26.91 8.22
C ILE A 108 -6.32 -27.95 9.33
N VAL A 109 -5.90 -27.57 10.49
CA VAL A 109 -5.83 -28.49 11.60
C VAL A 109 -7.19 -28.66 12.27
N THR A 110 -8.21 -28.75 11.56
CA THR A 110 -9.47 -29.10 12.16
C THR A 110 -9.56 -30.59 12.21
N PRO A 111 -10.02 -31.09 13.23
CA PRO A 111 -10.20 -32.50 13.32
C PRO A 111 -11.29 -32.95 12.46
N ASP A 112 -11.20 -33.25 11.78
CA ASP A 112 -12.03 -33.48 10.87
C ASP A 112 -11.55 -33.37 9.81
N GLN A 113 -10.62 -33.38 9.96
CA GLN A 113 -9.89 -33.08 9.04
C GLN A 113 -8.80 -33.42 9.20
N LEU A 114 -8.89 -34.08 10.30
CA LEU A 114 -7.94 -34.19 10.16
C LEU A 114 -7.83 -34.81 10.26
N ARG A 115 -8.34 -35.42 10.42
CA ARG A 115 -7.93 -35.80 10.10
C ARG A 115 -7.49 -36.01 9.75
N GLY A 116 -8.03 -36.45 10.16
CA GLY A 116 -7.25 -36.50 9.52
C GLY A 116 -6.96 -36.56 9.36
N LYS A 117 -7.13 -36.97 9.46
CA LYS A 117 -6.46 -36.99 9.08
C LYS A 117 -6.05 -36.94 8.90
N ASN A 118 -6.47 -37.47 9.13
CA ASN A 118 -5.78 -37.33 8.80
C ASN A 118 -5.57 -37.31 8.48
N ASP A 119 -6.09 -37.80 8.47
CA ASP A 119 -5.60 -37.76 8.01
C ASP A 119 -5.29 -37.86 7.62
N LEU A 120 -5.59 -38.40 7.70
CA LEU A 120 -5.07 -38.51 7.26
C LEU A 120 -4.79 -38.75 6.98
N ILE A 121 -5.07 -39.14 6.96
CA ILE A 121 -4.60 -39.23 6.70
C ILE A 121 -4.39 -39.55 6.64
N ILE A 122 -4.65 -39.99 6.72
CA ILE A 122 -4.22 -40.01 6.65
C ILE A 122 -3.90 -40.08 6.69
#